data_6d98e64cbdbce600393d1c0923c23557
#
_entry.id   6d98e64cbdbce600393d1c0923c23557
#
_cell.length_a   1.000
_cell.length_b   1.000
_cell.length_c   1.000
_cell.angle_alpha   90.00
_cell.angle_beta   90.00
_cell.angle_gamma   90.00
#
_symmetry.space_group_name_H-M   'P 1'
#
loop_
_entity.id
_entity.type
_entity.pdbx_description
1 polymer ?
#
loop_
_entity_poly.entity_id
_entity_poly.type
_entity_poly.pdbx_seq_one_letter_code
_entity_poly.pdbx_strand_id
1 'polypeptide(L)'
;MNNKKLSRREREKLRQRQEMLAAALDLFAEKGYHNVSMHEIAEKAEFAIGTLYTVFQNKEDLYKALVLEECDSFEEALVQAIEKPDDEIEKLRNYVRTKGDRFRSNLPFIRLFLAESKGASFNIRAGLDEALRKRYYAFMERLASVFESGIRNKRIREIAPPYHLAVALDSVVDAFFFLWIESPERHPYPEDPDAILDIFFKGLLMHS
;
A
#
# COMPACT_ATOMS: atom_id res chain seq x y z
N MET A 1 -12.35 23.10 4.63
CA MET A 1 -13.01 21.77 4.61
C MET A 1 -13.59 21.51 6.01
N ASN A 2 -14.87 21.16 6.09
CA ASN A 2 -15.65 21.11 7.33
C ASN A 2 -15.23 19.88 8.15
N ASN A 3 -14.39 20.08 9.16
CA ASN A 3 -13.93 19.01 10.08
C ASN A 3 -15.07 18.68 11.05
N LYS A 4 -16.10 17.98 10.57
CA LYS A 4 -17.23 17.54 11.38
C LYS A 4 -16.72 16.45 12.33
N LYS A 5 -16.47 16.80 13.58
CA LYS A 5 -16.03 15.88 14.62
C LYS A 5 -17.05 14.72 14.70
N LEU A 6 -16.62 13.50 14.38
CA LEU A 6 -17.47 12.31 14.46
C LEU A 6 -18.14 12.18 15.82
N SER A 7 -19.41 11.81 15.85
CA SER A 7 -20.14 11.52 17.08
C SER A 7 -19.49 10.32 17.82
N ARG A 8 -19.75 10.19 19.10
CA ARG A 8 -19.28 9.04 19.90
C ARG A 8 -19.70 7.70 19.28
N ARG A 9 -20.93 7.63 18.77
CA ARG A 9 -21.49 6.42 18.15
C ARG A 9 -20.77 6.07 16.82
N GLU A 10 -20.44 7.08 16.03
CA GLU A 10 -19.71 6.86 14.75
C GLU A 10 -18.27 6.40 15.02
N ARG A 11 -17.59 7.01 16.00
CA ARG A 11 -16.24 6.55 16.40
C ARG A 11 -16.25 5.10 16.89
N GLU A 12 -17.25 4.74 17.70
CA GLU A 12 -17.39 3.38 18.21
C GLU A 12 -17.62 2.37 17.07
N LYS A 13 -18.49 2.69 16.10
CA LYS A 13 -18.69 1.85 14.91
C LYS A 13 -17.42 1.68 14.09
N LEU A 14 -16.64 2.74 13.90
CA LEU A 14 -15.37 2.66 13.19
C LEU A 14 -14.36 1.77 13.94
N ARG A 15 -14.27 1.92 15.26
CA ARG A 15 -13.40 1.10 16.11
C ARG A 15 -13.77 -0.39 15.98
N GLN A 16 -15.05 -0.73 16.15
CA GLN A 16 -15.53 -2.12 16.00
C GLN A 16 -15.23 -2.69 14.62
N ARG A 17 -15.43 -1.90 13.57
CA ARG A 17 -15.11 -2.32 12.20
C ARG A 17 -13.61 -2.60 12.04
N GLN A 18 -12.74 -1.76 12.57
CA GLN A 18 -11.28 -1.96 12.52
C GLN A 18 -10.85 -3.20 13.31
N GLU A 19 -11.42 -3.46 14.48
CA GLU A 19 -11.16 -4.67 15.28
C GLU A 19 -11.55 -5.94 14.51
N MET A 20 -12.70 -5.94 13.82
CA MET A 20 -13.13 -7.05 12.97
C MET A 20 -12.18 -7.28 11.79
N LEU A 21 -11.71 -6.21 11.13
CA LEU A 21 -10.78 -6.32 10.01
C LEU A 21 -9.39 -6.79 10.46
N ALA A 22 -8.90 -6.33 11.62
CA ALA A 22 -7.65 -6.79 12.20
C ALA A 22 -7.68 -8.29 12.53
N ALA A 23 -8.77 -8.75 13.19
CA ALA A 23 -8.96 -10.17 13.50
C ALA A 23 -9.03 -11.04 12.22
N ALA A 24 -9.67 -10.52 11.17
CA ALA A 24 -9.74 -11.19 9.88
C ALA A 24 -8.37 -11.29 9.21
N LEU A 25 -7.59 -10.20 9.20
CA LEU A 25 -6.24 -10.18 8.64
C LEU A 25 -5.34 -11.22 9.30
N ASP A 26 -5.35 -11.27 10.63
CA ASP A 26 -4.58 -12.26 11.39
C ASP A 26 -4.95 -13.69 11.00
N LEU A 27 -6.25 -14.02 10.97
CA LEU A 27 -6.72 -15.35 10.61
C LEU A 27 -6.41 -15.70 9.15
N PHE A 28 -6.61 -14.77 8.23
CA PHE A 28 -6.29 -14.99 6.82
C PHE A 28 -4.79 -15.18 6.59
N ALA A 29 -3.95 -14.43 7.31
CA ALA A 29 -2.50 -14.58 7.23
C ALA A 29 -2.02 -15.92 7.79
N GLU A 30 -2.65 -16.42 8.84
CA GLU A 30 -2.30 -17.68 9.51
C GLU A 30 -2.81 -18.92 8.73
N LYS A 31 -4.09 -18.89 8.31
CA LYS A 31 -4.80 -20.08 7.78
C LYS A 31 -5.07 -20.01 6.28
N GLY A 32 -4.84 -18.85 5.64
CA GLY A 32 -5.28 -18.56 4.27
C GLY A 32 -6.77 -18.17 4.21
N TYR A 33 -7.13 -17.32 3.23
CA TYR A 33 -8.48 -16.79 3.06
C TYR A 33 -9.56 -17.89 3.00
N HIS A 34 -9.31 -18.96 2.23
CA HIS A 34 -10.32 -19.99 1.99
C HIS A 34 -10.68 -20.82 3.24
N ASN A 35 -9.73 -20.98 4.15
CA ASN A 35 -9.87 -21.85 5.35
C ASN A 35 -10.45 -21.13 6.58
N VAL A 36 -10.82 -19.86 6.46
CA VAL A 36 -11.37 -19.06 7.56
C VAL A 36 -12.87 -18.81 7.34
N SER A 37 -13.65 -18.98 8.40
CA SER A 37 -15.10 -18.70 8.42
C SER A 37 -15.41 -17.36 9.08
N MET A 38 -16.59 -16.79 8.77
CA MET A 38 -17.11 -15.60 9.44
C MET A 38 -17.30 -15.83 10.96
N HIS A 39 -17.55 -17.08 11.39
CA HIS A 39 -17.66 -17.43 12.80
C HIS A 39 -16.34 -17.28 13.55
N GLU A 40 -15.25 -17.82 12.98
CA GLU A 40 -13.91 -17.69 13.56
C GLU A 40 -13.46 -16.22 13.65
N ILE A 41 -13.81 -15.42 12.64
CA ILE A 41 -13.51 -13.97 12.66
C ILE A 41 -14.28 -13.28 13.78
N ALA A 42 -15.58 -13.57 13.94
CA ALA A 42 -16.40 -12.99 15.00
C ALA A 42 -15.89 -13.38 16.40
N GLU A 43 -15.53 -14.65 16.58
CA GLU A 43 -14.96 -15.18 17.82
C GLU A 43 -13.62 -14.50 18.16
N LYS A 44 -12.69 -14.42 17.19
CA LYS A 44 -11.39 -13.76 17.38
C LYS A 44 -11.51 -12.28 17.66
N ALA A 45 -12.49 -11.60 17.02
CA ALA A 45 -12.77 -10.19 17.24
C ALA A 45 -13.60 -9.91 18.52
N GLU A 46 -14.00 -10.96 19.25
CA GLU A 46 -14.83 -10.89 20.46
C GLU A 46 -16.21 -10.23 20.23
N PHE A 47 -16.80 -10.44 19.03
CA PHE A 47 -18.14 -9.98 18.71
C PHE A 47 -19.10 -11.15 18.46
N ALA A 48 -20.39 -10.91 18.75
CA ALA A 48 -21.43 -11.83 18.32
C ALA A 48 -21.45 -11.90 16.79
N ILE A 49 -21.64 -13.10 16.23
CA ILE A 49 -21.69 -13.30 14.78
C ILE A 49 -22.73 -12.42 14.07
N GLY A 50 -23.88 -12.18 14.73
CA GLY A 50 -24.89 -11.25 14.22
C GLY A 50 -24.38 -9.82 14.07
N THR A 51 -23.50 -9.37 14.98
CA THR A 51 -22.86 -8.05 14.90
C THR A 51 -21.93 -7.96 13.68
N LEU A 52 -21.14 -9.01 13.42
CA LEU A 52 -20.26 -9.06 12.24
C LEU A 52 -21.10 -8.96 10.94
N TYR A 53 -22.21 -9.67 10.85
CA TYR A 53 -23.11 -9.60 9.68
C TYR A 53 -23.87 -8.27 9.54
N THR A 54 -23.95 -7.45 10.58
CA THR A 54 -24.48 -6.07 10.42
C THR A 54 -23.47 -5.12 9.79
N VAL A 55 -22.16 -5.48 9.81
CA VAL A 55 -21.06 -4.67 9.26
C VAL A 55 -20.64 -5.17 7.88
N PHE A 56 -20.56 -6.48 7.70
CA PHE A 56 -20.11 -7.13 6.48
C PHE A 56 -21.12 -8.20 6.04
N GLN A 57 -21.58 -8.14 4.80
CA GLN A 57 -22.59 -9.05 4.27
C GLN A 57 -22.10 -10.52 4.20
N ASN A 58 -20.83 -10.69 3.90
CA ASN A 58 -20.18 -12.01 3.76
C ASN A 58 -18.65 -11.85 3.86
N LYS A 59 -17.91 -12.95 3.77
CA LYS A 59 -16.45 -12.99 3.85
C LYS A 59 -15.77 -12.22 2.70
N GLU A 60 -16.37 -12.23 1.52
CA GLU A 60 -15.89 -11.51 0.35
C GLU A 60 -15.97 -10.00 0.55
N ASP A 61 -17.10 -9.50 1.07
CA ASP A 61 -17.32 -8.09 1.40
C ASP A 61 -16.32 -7.63 2.48
N LEU A 62 -16.11 -8.44 3.51
CA LEU A 62 -15.12 -8.18 4.56
C LEU A 62 -13.69 -8.12 3.98
N TYR A 63 -13.30 -9.10 3.14
CA TYR A 63 -11.98 -9.12 2.50
C TYR A 63 -11.78 -7.90 1.60
N LYS A 64 -12.78 -7.55 0.79
CA LYS A 64 -12.75 -6.34 -0.05
C LYS A 64 -12.55 -5.08 0.80
N ALA A 65 -13.28 -4.97 1.91
CA ALA A 65 -13.14 -3.85 2.82
C ALA A 65 -11.74 -3.77 3.44
N LEU A 66 -11.19 -4.93 3.86
CA LEU A 66 -9.82 -5.04 4.39
C LEU A 66 -8.80 -4.53 3.36
N VAL A 67 -8.87 -5.02 2.12
CA VAL A 67 -7.93 -4.61 1.06
C VAL A 67 -8.03 -3.13 0.77
N LEU A 68 -9.24 -2.58 0.70
CA LEU A 68 -9.42 -1.15 0.42
C LEU A 68 -8.90 -0.27 1.56
N GLU A 69 -9.13 -0.63 2.84
CA GLU A 69 -8.63 0.14 3.98
C GLU A 69 -7.10 0.09 4.08
N GLU A 70 -6.49 -1.08 3.84
CA GLU A 70 -5.03 -1.21 3.81
C GLU A 70 -4.41 -0.39 2.68
N CYS A 71 -5.01 -0.41 1.49
CA CYS A 71 -4.57 0.41 0.37
C CYS A 71 -4.74 1.91 0.64
N ASP A 72 -5.84 2.33 1.29
CA ASP A 72 -6.05 3.73 1.68
C ASP A 72 -4.97 4.20 2.67
N SER A 73 -4.70 3.41 3.70
CA SER A 73 -3.65 3.69 4.69
C SER A 73 -2.26 3.77 4.06
N PHE A 74 -1.98 2.88 3.11
CA PHE A 74 -0.72 2.86 2.37
C PHE A 74 -0.57 4.11 1.50
N GLU A 75 -1.58 4.44 0.69
CA GLU A 75 -1.59 5.63 -0.17
C GLU A 75 -1.44 6.92 0.65
N GLU A 76 -2.19 7.04 1.76
CA GLU A 76 -2.11 8.22 2.64
C GLU A 76 -0.69 8.43 3.18
N ALA A 77 -0.01 7.37 3.60
CA ALA A 77 1.37 7.45 4.07
C ALA A 77 2.34 7.92 2.96
N LEU A 78 2.18 7.40 1.73
CA LEU A 78 3.01 7.80 0.60
C LEU A 78 2.74 9.26 0.18
N VAL A 79 1.48 9.69 0.17
CA VAL A 79 1.11 11.09 -0.10
C VAL A 79 1.75 12.02 0.93
N GLN A 80 1.64 11.70 2.22
CA GLN A 80 2.27 12.49 3.28
C GLN A 80 3.80 12.56 3.14
N ALA A 81 4.43 11.48 2.69
CA ALA A 81 5.88 11.43 2.48
C ALA A 81 6.37 12.40 1.41
N ILE A 82 5.58 12.60 0.34
CA ILE A 82 5.95 13.50 -0.77
C ILE A 82 5.41 14.92 -0.63
N GLU A 83 4.46 15.18 0.28
CA GLU A 83 3.90 16.52 0.49
C GLU A 83 4.68 17.35 1.52
N LYS A 84 5.27 16.73 2.54
CA LYS A 84 5.89 17.44 3.67
C LYS A 84 7.18 18.19 3.39
N PRO A 85 8.18 17.62 2.69
CA PRO A 85 9.42 18.36 2.39
C PRO A 85 9.23 19.38 1.28
N ASP A 86 10.05 20.46 1.31
CA ASP A 86 10.10 21.41 0.19
C ASP A 86 11.08 20.97 -0.93
N ASP A 87 12.10 20.17 -0.58
CA ASP A 87 13.10 19.65 -1.53
C ASP A 87 12.61 18.39 -2.25
N GLU A 88 12.65 18.40 -3.58
CA GLU A 88 12.13 17.32 -4.42
C GLU A 88 12.90 16.01 -4.23
N ILE A 89 14.22 16.07 -4.02
CA ILE A 89 15.03 14.86 -3.79
C ILE A 89 14.67 14.24 -2.44
N GLU A 90 14.46 15.06 -1.40
CA GLU A 90 13.97 14.59 -0.11
C GLU A 90 12.55 13.98 -0.20
N LYS A 91 11.67 14.54 -1.04
CA LYS A 91 10.36 13.92 -1.32
C LYS A 91 10.51 12.52 -1.88
N LEU A 92 11.37 12.35 -2.88
CA LEU A 92 11.62 11.04 -3.49
C LEU A 92 12.30 10.07 -2.50
N ARG A 93 13.24 10.55 -1.68
CA ARG A 93 13.86 9.76 -0.61
C ARG A 93 12.85 9.29 0.42
N ASN A 94 11.97 10.19 0.86
CA ASN A 94 10.89 9.85 1.80
C ASN A 94 9.86 8.90 1.19
N TYR A 95 9.57 9.05 -0.10
CA TYR A 95 8.73 8.09 -0.83
C TYR A 95 9.32 6.68 -0.77
N VAL A 96 10.58 6.49 -1.16
CA VAL A 96 11.26 5.18 -1.15
C VAL A 96 11.30 4.60 0.25
N ARG A 97 11.69 5.42 1.25
CA ARG A 97 11.73 5.01 2.67
C ARG A 97 10.36 4.56 3.16
N THR A 98 9.34 5.41 2.99
CA THR A 98 7.98 5.13 3.48
C THR A 98 7.40 3.90 2.81
N LYS A 99 7.61 3.72 1.49
CA LYS A 99 7.15 2.52 0.78
C LYS A 99 7.81 1.26 1.33
N GLY A 100 9.12 1.28 1.56
CA GLY A 100 9.87 0.18 2.16
C GLY A 100 9.41 -0.15 3.59
N ASP A 101 9.21 0.87 4.43
CA ASP A 101 8.75 0.70 5.82
C ASP A 101 7.34 0.09 5.86
N ARG A 102 6.45 0.54 4.97
CA ARG A 102 5.11 -0.02 4.85
C ARG A 102 5.11 -1.46 4.37
N PHE A 103 5.98 -1.82 3.44
CA PHE A 103 6.13 -3.20 3.00
C PHE A 103 6.60 -4.10 4.14
N ARG A 104 7.61 -3.67 4.91
CA ARG A 104 8.13 -4.44 6.05
C ARG A 104 7.11 -4.59 7.17
N SER A 105 6.41 -3.52 7.51
CA SER A 105 5.44 -3.52 8.61
C SER A 105 4.13 -4.26 8.29
N ASN A 106 3.79 -4.44 7.01
CA ASN A 106 2.51 -5.04 6.59
C ASN A 106 2.67 -6.32 5.75
N LEU A 107 3.75 -7.04 5.97
CA LEU A 107 4.07 -8.27 5.23
C LEU A 107 2.95 -9.33 5.26
N PRO A 108 2.23 -9.57 6.38
CA PRO A 108 1.10 -10.51 6.40
C PRO A 108 0.00 -10.15 5.39
N PHE A 109 -0.40 -8.89 5.35
CA PHE A 109 -1.40 -8.41 4.38
C PHE A 109 -0.91 -8.58 2.94
N ILE A 110 0.34 -8.21 2.65
CA ILE A 110 0.88 -8.27 1.30
C ILE A 110 0.96 -9.71 0.80
N ARG A 111 1.39 -10.64 1.66
CA ARG A 111 1.38 -12.08 1.32
C ARG A 111 -0.02 -12.60 1.02
N LEU A 112 -0.98 -12.24 1.85
CA LEU A 112 -2.40 -12.55 1.64
C LEU A 112 -2.88 -11.99 0.30
N PHE A 113 -2.66 -10.70 0.05
CA PHE A 113 -3.09 -10.03 -1.18
C PHE A 113 -2.48 -10.66 -2.43
N LEU A 114 -1.18 -10.97 -2.41
CA LEU A 114 -0.50 -11.64 -3.54
C LEU A 114 -1.00 -13.07 -3.77
N ALA A 115 -1.27 -13.82 -2.70
CA ALA A 115 -1.80 -15.18 -2.79
C ALA A 115 -3.20 -15.17 -3.42
N GLU A 116 -4.08 -14.30 -2.95
CA GLU A 116 -5.46 -14.21 -3.43
C GLU A 116 -5.58 -13.58 -4.83
N SER A 117 -4.65 -12.67 -5.20
CA SER A 117 -4.60 -12.10 -6.56
C SER A 117 -4.35 -13.14 -7.64
N LYS A 118 -3.69 -14.25 -7.30
CA LYS A 118 -3.43 -15.37 -8.24
C LYS A 118 -4.55 -16.39 -8.30
N GLY A 119 -5.44 -16.46 -7.29
CA GLY A 119 -6.47 -17.49 -7.14
C GLY A 119 -7.89 -16.99 -6.90
N ALA A 120 -8.11 -15.66 -6.78
CA ALA A 120 -9.41 -15.10 -6.45
C ALA A 120 -10.48 -15.39 -7.50
N SER A 121 -11.72 -15.57 -7.06
CA SER A 121 -12.86 -15.67 -7.95
C SER A 121 -12.99 -14.40 -8.80
N PHE A 122 -13.43 -14.55 -10.04
CA PHE A 122 -13.51 -13.48 -11.04
C PHE A 122 -14.19 -12.19 -10.53
N ASN A 123 -15.16 -12.31 -9.64
CA ASN A 123 -15.95 -11.17 -9.13
C ASN A 123 -15.17 -10.30 -8.11
N ILE A 124 -14.44 -10.90 -7.18
CA ILE A 124 -13.60 -10.16 -6.20
C ILE A 124 -12.51 -9.40 -6.96
N ARG A 125 -11.82 -10.10 -7.87
CA ARG A 125 -10.72 -9.56 -8.64
C ARG A 125 -11.14 -8.37 -9.51
N ALA A 126 -12.26 -8.47 -10.22
CA ALA A 126 -12.72 -7.40 -11.12
C ALA A 126 -13.06 -6.10 -10.36
N GLY A 127 -13.72 -6.20 -9.19
CA GLY A 127 -14.09 -5.03 -8.41
C GLY A 127 -12.90 -4.35 -7.71
N LEU A 128 -11.94 -5.14 -7.23
CA LEU A 128 -10.71 -4.61 -6.60
C LEU A 128 -9.75 -4.04 -7.64
N ASP A 129 -9.56 -4.71 -8.78
CA ASP A 129 -8.63 -4.26 -9.82
C ASP A 129 -8.96 -2.84 -10.32
N GLU A 130 -10.22 -2.50 -10.50
CA GLU A 130 -10.61 -1.16 -10.96
C GLU A 130 -10.36 -0.09 -9.89
N ALA A 131 -10.77 -0.34 -8.64
CA ALA A 131 -10.59 0.60 -7.54
C ALA A 131 -9.10 0.85 -7.25
N LEU A 132 -8.30 -0.21 -7.19
CA LEU A 132 -6.87 -0.14 -6.95
C LEU A 132 -6.13 0.53 -8.11
N ARG A 133 -6.51 0.21 -9.35
CA ARG A 133 -5.93 0.84 -10.54
C ARG A 133 -6.17 2.35 -10.56
N LYS A 134 -7.39 2.80 -10.25
CA LYS A 134 -7.71 4.23 -10.16
C LYS A 134 -6.84 4.95 -9.12
N ARG A 135 -6.64 4.34 -7.94
CA ARG A 135 -5.77 4.86 -6.88
C ARG A 135 -4.32 4.93 -7.33
N TYR A 136 -3.82 3.85 -7.90
CA TYR A 136 -2.46 3.79 -8.44
C TYR A 136 -2.19 4.93 -9.43
N TYR A 137 -3.05 5.12 -10.42
CA TYR A 137 -2.87 6.21 -11.38
C TYR A 137 -2.93 7.59 -10.73
N ALA A 138 -3.86 7.82 -9.81
CA ALA A 138 -3.94 9.09 -9.09
C ALA A 138 -2.68 9.37 -8.27
N PHE A 139 -2.11 8.35 -7.63
CA PHE A 139 -0.85 8.48 -6.90
C PHE A 139 0.34 8.71 -7.85
N MET A 140 0.41 8.01 -8.99
CA MET A 140 1.48 8.21 -9.98
C MET A 140 1.48 9.64 -10.54
N GLU A 141 0.33 10.26 -10.75
CA GLU A 141 0.25 11.68 -11.12
C GLU A 141 0.83 12.61 -10.04
N ARG A 142 0.58 12.31 -8.76
CA ARG A 142 1.19 13.06 -7.64
C ARG A 142 2.71 12.89 -7.60
N LEU A 143 3.21 11.67 -7.76
CA LEU A 143 4.64 11.40 -7.81
C LEU A 143 5.29 12.06 -9.04
N ALA A 144 4.62 12.06 -10.19
CA ALA A 144 5.05 12.74 -11.40
C ALA A 144 5.20 14.26 -11.19
N SER A 145 4.30 14.89 -10.41
CA SER A 145 4.40 16.31 -10.10
C SER A 145 5.66 16.68 -9.31
N VAL A 146 6.21 15.75 -8.52
CA VAL A 146 7.50 15.93 -7.83
C VAL A 146 8.65 15.97 -8.85
N PHE A 147 8.64 15.08 -9.84
CA PHE A 147 9.62 15.09 -10.93
C PHE A 147 9.49 16.37 -11.79
N GLU A 148 8.26 16.76 -12.14
CA GLU A 148 8.01 17.98 -12.89
C GLU A 148 8.56 19.22 -12.17
N SER A 149 8.32 19.33 -10.85
CA SER A 149 8.89 20.39 -10.02
C SER A 149 10.42 20.35 -10.02
N GLY A 150 11.01 19.18 -9.84
CA GLY A 150 12.47 19.01 -9.84
C GLY A 150 13.13 19.37 -11.18
N ILE A 151 12.48 19.06 -12.30
CA ILE A 151 12.93 19.46 -13.65
C ILE A 151 12.83 20.98 -13.80
N ARG A 152 11.69 21.57 -13.47
CA ARG A 152 11.48 23.04 -13.54
C ARG A 152 12.48 23.80 -12.67
N ASN A 153 12.82 23.28 -11.50
CA ASN A 153 13.79 23.85 -10.57
C ASN A 153 15.26 23.48 -10.90
N LYS A 154 15.49 22.78 -12.02
CA LYS A 154 16.82 22.32 -12.49
C LYS A 154 17.56 21.42 -11.48
N ARG A 155 16.83 20.71 -10.65
CA ARG A 155 17.34 19.72 -9.70
C ARG A 155 17.41 18.32 -10.33
N ILE A 156 16.55 18.06 -11.30
CA ILE A 156 16.43 16.78 -12.03
C ILE A 156 16.56 17.09 -13.53
N ARG A 157 17.32 16.26 -14.25
CA ARG A 157 17.44 16.37 -15.71
C ARG A 157 16.16 15.85 -16.38
N GLU A 158 15.69 16.55 -17.40
CA GLU A 158 14.59 16.10 -18.24
C GLU A 158 15.07 15.07 -19.28
N ILE A 159 15.09 13.81 -18.86
CA ILE A 159 15.49 12.67 -19.72
C ILE A 159 14.28 11.88 -20.23
N ALA A 160 13.11 12.06 -19.62
CA ALA A 160 11.84 11.44 -20.01
C ALA A 160 10.68 12.26 -19.42
N PRO A 161 9.43 12.06 -19.90
CA PRO A 161 8.25 12.67 -19.30
C PRO A 161 8.15 12.39 -17.81
N PRO A 162 7.74 13.35 -16.95
CA PRO A 162 7.69 13.20 -15.49
C PRO A 162 6.94 11.95 -15.01
N TYR A 163 5.83 11.63 -15.69
CA TYR A 163 5.05 10.41 -15.37
C TYR A 163 5.85 9.12 -15.61
N HIS A 164 6.65 9.07 -16.68
CA HIS A 164 7.51 7.92 -16.96
C HIS A 164 8.62 7.77 -15.92
N LEU A 165 9.16 8.90 -15.43
CA LEU A 165 10.15 8.88 -14.34
C LEU A 165 9.54 8.37 -13.04
N ALA A 166 8.30 8.77 -12.72
CA ALA A 166 7.57 8.29 -11.57
C ALA A 166 7.34 6.77 -11.63
N VAL A 167 6.85 6.27 -12.77
CA VAL A 167 6.62 4.83 -12.99
C VAL A 167 7.93 4.04 -12.94
N ALA A 168 9.02 4.58 -13.51
CA ALA A 168 10.32 3.92 -13.47
C ALA A 168 10.86 3.80 -12.04
N LEU A 169 10.80 4.87 -11.23
CA LEU A 169 11.19 4.82 -9.84
C LEU A 169 10.34 3.82 -9.04
N ASP A 170 9.02 3.89 -9.20
CA ASP A 170 8.09 2.98 -8.53
C ASP A 170 8.39 1.51 -8.86
N SER A 171 8.65 1.21 -10.15
CA SER A 171 9.01 -0.13 -10.62
C SER A 171 10.33 -0.64 -10.05
N VAL A 172 11.34 0.23 -9.90
CA VAL A 172 12.61 -0.14 -9.27
C VAL A 172 12.40 -0.48 -7.80
N VAL A 173 11.63 0.32 -7.06
CA VAL A 173 11.30 0.04 -5.64
C VAL A 173 10.56 -1.29 -5.50
N ASP A 174 9.58 -1.54 -6.38
CA ASP A 174 8.81 -2.79 -6.37
C ASP A 174 9.68 -4.02 -6.71
N ALA A 175 10.65 -3.88 -7.61
CA ALA A 175 11.58 -4.96 -7.92
C ALA A 175 12.39 -5.41 -6.69
N PHE A 176 12.89 -4.46 -5.88
CA PHE A 176 13.56 -4.78 -4.61
C PHE A 176 12.62 -5.44 -3.61
N PHE A 177 11.38 -4.99 -3.54
CA PHE A 177 10.37 -5.58 -2.68
C PHE A 177 10.05 -7.03 -3.07
N PHE A 178 9.85 -7.33 -4.36
CA PHE A 178 9.58 -8.69 -4.83
C PHE A 178 10.75 -9.64 -4.58
N LEU A 179 11.99 -9.19 -4.78
CA LEU A 179 13.19 -9.96 -4.45
C LEU A 179 13.24 -10.29 -2.96
N TRP A 180 12.96 -9.31 -2.11
CA TRP A 180 12.94 -9.50 -0.66
C TRP A 180 11.84 -10.47 -0.21
N ILE A 181 10.61 -10.35 -0.74
CA ILE A 181 9.50 -11.23 -0.34
C ILE A 181 9.72 -12.68 -0.77
N GLU A 182 10.41 -12.88 -1.90
CA GLU A 182 10.75 -14.20 -2.44
C GLU A 182 11.84 -14.88 -1.59
N SER A 183 12.88 -14.16 -1.19
CA SER A 183 14.01 -14.69 -0.44
C SER A 183 14.63 -13.62 0.48
N PRO A 184 14.04 -13.36 1.66
CA PRO A 184 14.47 -12.28 2.56
C PRO A 184 15.91 -12.40 3.03
N GLU A 185 16.39 -13.63 3.24
CA GLU A 185 17.76 -13.90 3.72
C GLU A 185 18.80 -13.63 2.62
N ARG A 186 18.46 -13.93 1.37
CA ARG A 186 19.36 -13.76 0.22
C ARG A 186 19.33 -12.34 -0.32
N HIS A 187 18.16 -11.70 -0.28
CA HIS A 187 17.89 -10.39 -0.84
C HIS A 187 17.21 -9.49 0.21
N PRO A 188 17.93 -9.05 1.26
CA PRO A 188 17.36 -8.15 2.25
C PRO A 188 16.95 -6.83 1.57
N TYR A 189 15.78 -6.31 1.95
CA TYR A 189 15.35 -5.01 1.46
C TYR A 189 16.28 -3.91 1.99
N PRO A 190 16.79 -3.00 1.14
CA PRO A 190 17.70 -1.95 1.56
C PRO A 190 17.10 -1.08 2.67
N GLU A 191 17.83 -0.88 3.77
CA GLU A 191 17.41 0.02 4.85
C GLU A 191 17.59 1.49 4.44
N ASP A 192 18.69 1.76 3.70
CA ASP A 192 18.98 3.09 3.16
C ASP A 192 18.26 3.29 1.82
N PRO A 193 17.31 4.25 1.73
CA PRO A 193 16.62 4.56 0.47
C PRO A 193 17.58 5.02 -0.63
N ASP A 194 18.75 5.58 -0.29
CA ASP A 194 19.72 6.03 -1.27
C ASP A 194 20.34 4.85 -2.04
N ALA A 195 20.37 3.65 -1.49
CA ALA A 195 20.79 2.45 -2.23
C ALA A 195 19.91 2.20 -3.49
N ILE A 196 18.61 2.48 -3.41
CA ILE A 196 17.70 2.38 -4.54
C ILE A 196 17.76 3.64 -5.42
N LEU A 197 17.79 4.82 -4.80
CA LEU A 197 17.83 6.09 -5.53
C LEU A 197 19.12 6.28 -6.31
N ASP A 198 20.24 5.79 -5.82
CA ASP A 198 21.52 5.85 -6.52
C ASP A 198 21.51 5.04 -7.81
N ILE A 199 20.86 3.87 -7.80
CA ILE A 199 20.65 3.08 -9.02
C ILE A 199 19.83 3.88 -10.04
N PHE A 200 18.80 4.59 -9.57
CA PHE A 200 17.92 5.38 -10.43
C PHE A 200 18.57 6.67 -10.93
N PHE A 201 19.25 7.42 -10.05
CA PHE A 201 19.79 8.75 -10.38
C PHE A 201 21.22 8.75 -10.93
N LYS A 202 22.08 7.87 -10.42
CA LYS A 202 23.50 7.85 -10.83
C LYS A 202 23.72 6.96 -12.05
N GLY A 203 22.84 5.98 -12.28
CA GLY A 203 22.99 5.01 -13.37
C GLY A 203 24.18 4.07 -13.15
N LEU A 204 24.45 3.21 -14.16
CA LEU A 204 25.52 2.20 -14.13
C LEU A 204 26.69 2.56 -15.05
N LEU A 205 26.57 3.60 -15.86
CA LEU A 205 27.62 3.99 -16.78
C LEU A 205 28.62 4.88 -16.08
N MET A 206 29.88 4.46 -16.11
CA MET A 206 31.00 5.32 -15.70
C MET A 206 31.08 6.50 -16.67
N HIS A 207 30.99 7.70 -16.14
CA HIS A 207 31.27 8.90 -16.95
C HIS A 207 32.79 8.95 -17.18
N SER A 208 33.19 8.82 -18.45
CA SER A 208 34.58 9.01 -18.90
C SER A 208 35.00 10.46 -18.83
#